data_b816db8d99d37b5a253f9c0c111ef447
#
_entry.id   b816db8d99d37b5a253f9c0c111ef447
#
_cell.length_a   1.000
_cell.length_b   1.000
_cell.length_c   1.000
_cell.angle_alpha   90.00
_cell.angle_beta   90.00
_cell.angle_gamma   90.00
#
_symmetry.space_group_name_H-M   'P 1'
#
loop_
_entity.id
_entity.type
_entity.pdbx_description
1 polymer ?
#
loop_
_entity_poly.entity_id
_entity_poly.type
_entity_poly.pdbx_seq_one_letter_code
_entity_poly.pdbx_strand_id
1 'polypeptide(L)'
;MHFFDGFRTSHELSRIDMPDTKELTALMDTDALDRFRARALNPEHPMLRATVQNGDVYFQVREANNTAYDQLADVVEGVMAQVAGVTGREYHVFDYYGAADATDVVVAMGSVSGTAQEACDYLNARAQADGTGKRYGFLQVHLYRPFSAKHFLGALPETVQRIAVLDRCKCMGSAGEPLYLDVSS
;
A
#
# COMPACT_ATOMS: atom_id res chain seq x y z
N MET A 1 -9.48 -2.83 0.59
CA MET A 1 -10.11 -2.63 -0.74
C MET A 1 -8.99 -2.43 -1.75
N HIS A 2 -8.99 -3.22 -2.82
CA HIS A 2 -8.04 -3.12 -3.93
C HIS A 2 -8.43 -1.96 -4.85
N PHE A 3 -7.44 -1.20 -5.35
CA PHE A 3 -7.62 -0.16 -6.36
C PHE A 3 -6.39 -0.08 -7.26
N PHE A 4 -6.56 0.46 -8.45
CA PHE A 4 -5.50 0.64 -9.44
C PHE A 4 -5.81 1.87 -10.31
N ASP A 5 -4.79 2.36 -11.01
CA ASP A 5 -4.96 3.48 -11.94
C ASP A 5 -5.86 3.06 -13.11
N GLY A 6 -6.85 3.89 -13.40
CA GLY A 6 -7.66 3.73 -14.59
C GLY A 6 -7.00 4.30 -15.85
N PHE A 7 -7.78 4.48 -16.90
CA PHE A 7 -7.42 5.05 -18.18
C PHE A 7 -6.23 4.32 -18.83
N ARG A 8 -5.01 4.76 -18.59
CA ARG A 8 -3.82 4.21 -19.25
C ARG A 8 -3.57 2.77 -18.84
N THR A 9 -3.44 2.50 -17.56
CA THR A 9 -3.17 1.16 -17.01
C THR A 9 -4.24 0.13 -17.40
N SER A 10 -5.52 0.55 -17.46
CA SER A 10 -6.62 -0.32 -17.87
C SER A 10 -6.71 -0.59 -19.37
N HIS A 11 -5.97 0.12 -20.21
CA HIS A 11 -5.96 0.01 -21.67
C HIS A 11 -4.62 -0.51 -22.23
N GLU A 12 -3.60 -0.64 -21.42
CA GLU A 12 -2.30 -1.17 -21.84
C GLU A 12 -2.33 -2.70 -21.83
N LEU A 13 -1.70 -3.28 -22.86
CA LEU A 13 -1.48 -4.72 -22.94
C LEU A 13 -0.16 -5.05 -22.26
N SER A 14 -0.19 -5.93 -21.27
CA SER A 14 1.00 -6.39 -20.56
C SER A 14 1.05 -7.91 -20.54
N ARG A 15 2.25 -8.45 -20.70
CA ARG A 15 2.49 -9.88 -20.45
C ARG A 15 2.59 -10.11 -18.94
N ILE A 16 1.85 -11.09 -18.44
CA ILE A 16 1.88 -11.49 -17.04
C ILE A 16 2.15 -12.98 -16.93
N ASP A 17 2.81 -13.38 -15.84
CA ASP A 17 2.92 -14.77 -15.42
C ASP A 17 1.83 -15.04 -14.38
N MET A 18 0.88 -15.92 -14.71
CA MET A 18 -0.22 -16.29 -13.83
C MET A 18 0.22 -17.40 -12.89
N PRO A 19 0.11 -17.22 -11.56
CA PRO A 19 0.27 -18.32 -10.62
C PRO A 19 -0.77 -19.43 -10.86
N ASP A 20 -0.41 -20.68 -10.57
CA ASP A 20 -1.38 -21.79 -10.68
C ASP A 20 -2.52 -21.59 -9.67
N THR A 21 -3.73 -21.93 -10.09
CA THR A 21 -4.93 -21.88 -9.23
C THR A 21 -4.76 -22.69 -7.95
N LYS A 22 -4.03 -23.80 -7.98
CA LYS A 22 -3.74 -24.61 -6.80
C LYS A 22 -2.86 -23.86 -5.79
N GLU A 23 -1.87 -23.14 -6.27
CA GLU A 23 -0.98 -22.31 -5.43
C GLU A 23 -1.76 -21.18 -4.79
N LEU A 24 -2.60 -20.49 -5.56
CA LEU A 24 -3.47 -19.42 -5.05
C LEU A 24 -4.48 -19.95 -4.01
N THR A 25 -5.05 -21.15 -4.26
CA THR A 25 -5.99 -21.76 -3.32
C THR A 25 -5.30 -22.14 -2.02
N ALA A 26 -4.05 -22.56 -2.06
CA ALA A 26 -3.27 -22.89 -0.86
C ALA A 26 -2.97 -21.68 0.04
N LEU A 27 -3.00 -20.46 -0.53
CA LEU A 27 -2.86 -19.21 0.23
C LEU A 27 -4.18 -18.76 0.90
N MET A 28 -5.30 -19.36 0.56
CA MET A 28 -6.61 -18.96 1.09
C MET A 28 -6.86 -19.54 2.48
N ASP A 29 -7.25 -18.69 3.43
CA ASP A 29 -7.82 -19.13 4.72
C ASP A 29 -9.28 -19.60 4.48
N THR A 30 -9.41 -20.91 4.18
CA THR A 30 -10.72 -21.53 3.91
C THR A 30 -11.62 -21.50 5.14
N ASP A 31 -11.06 -21.61 6.34
CA ASP A 31 -11.83 -21.54 7.59
C ASP A 31 -12.42 -20.14 7.80
N ALA A 32 -11.66 -19.09 7.52
CA ALA A 32 -12.17 -17.72 7.55
C ALA A 32 -13.29 -17.51 6.53
N LEU A 33 -13.14 -18.07 5.33
CA LEU A 33 -14.16 -18.01 4.29
C LEU A 33 -15.45 -18.73 4.72
N ASP A 34 -15.33 -19.89 5.30
CA ASP A 34 -16.49 -20.67 5.79
C ASP A 34 -17.17 -19.98 6.97
N ARG A 35 -16.41 -19.40 7.90
CA ARG A 35 -16.96 -18.55 8.97
C ARG A 35 -17.69 -17.33 8.39
N PHE A 36 -17.16 -16.71 7.34
CA PHE A 36 -17.82 -15.60 6.66
C PHE A 36 -19.14 -16.04 6.00
N ARG A 37 -19.13 -17.16 5.29
CA ARG A 37 -20.34 -17.72 4.64
C ARG A 37 -21.39 -18.14 5.66
N ALA A 38 -20.98 -18.73 6.78
CA ALA A 38 -21.89 -19.12 7.85
C ALA A 38 -22.64 -17.95 8.49
N ARG A 39 -22.12 -16.72 8.34
CA ARG A 39 -22.79 -15.48 8.81
C ARG A 39 -23.76 -14.88 7.79
N ALA A 40 -23.90 -15.49 6.62
CA ALA A 40 -24.89 -15.02 5.64
C ALA A 40 -26.32 -15.19 6.18
N LEU A 41 -27.25 -14.38 5.67
CA LEU A 41 -28.66 -14.52 6.00
C LEU A 41 -29.17 -15.89 5.51
N ASN A 42 -29.71 -16.69 6.42
CA ASN A 42 -30.22 -18.01 6.14
C ASN A 42 -31.59 -18.18 6.80
N PRO A 43 -32.66 -18.52 6.04
CA PRO A 43 -34.00 -18.74 6.59
C PRO A 43 -34.05 -19.88 7.64
N GLU A 44 -33.21 -20.90 7.49
CA GLU A 44 -33.13 -22.04 8.45
C GLU A 44 -32.50 -21.62 9.80
N HIS A 45 -31.67 -20.57 9.77
CA HIS A 45 -31.04 -19.98 10.95
C HIS A 45 -31.21 -18.46 10.93
N PRO A 46 -32.43 -17.95 11.19
CA PRO A 46 -32.70 -16.52 11.08
C PRO A 46 -31.89 -15.73 12.11
N MET A 47 -31.28 -14.65 11.63
CA MET A 47 -30.49 -13.74 12.47
C MET A 47 -30.89 -12.31 12.17
N LEU A 48 -31.19 -11.52 13.21
CA LEU A 48 -31.40 -10.09 13.09
C LEU A 48 -30.04 -9.38 13.22
N ARG A 49 -29.72 -8.53 12.25
CA ARG A 49 -28.59 -7.60 12.31
C ARG A 49 -29.11 -6.18 12.28
N ALA A 50 -28.78 -5.41 13.29
CA ALA A 50 -29.08 -3.98 13.30
C ALA A 50 -28.23 -3.27 12.22
N THR A 51 -28.90 -2.52 11.36
CA THR A 51 -28.27 -1.70 10.31
C THR A 51 -28.13 -0.24 10.71
N VAL A 52 -28.83 0.17 11.78
CA VAL A 52 -28.82 1.52 12.32
C VAL A 52 -28.10 1.53 13.66
N GLN A 53 -27.18 2.46 13.80
CA GLN A 53 -26.47 2.72 15.05
C GLN A 53 -26.78 4.17 15.47
N ASN A 54 -27.42 4.31 16.62
CA ASN A 54 -27.72 5.63 17.18
C ASN A 54 -26.47 6.33 17.71
N GLY A 55 -26.58 7.63 17.96
CA GLY A 55 -25.45 8.44 18.41
C GLY A 55 -24.82 8.02 19.75
N ASP A 56 -25.60 7.29 20.58
CA ASP A 56 -25.13 6.75 21.86
C ASP A 56 -24.16 5.53 21.72
N VAL A 57 -24.22 4.79 20.59
CA VAL A 57 -23.39 3.60 20.37
C VAL A 57 -22.45 3.72 19.16
N TYR A 58 -22.74 4.60 18.22
CA TYR A 58 -21.99 4.69 16.96
C TYR A 58 -20.50 4.99 17.17
N PHE A 59 -20.19 5.93 18.05
CA PHE A 59 -18.81 6.32 18.33
C PHE A 59 -17.98 5.14 18.89
N GLN A 60 -18.52 4.44 19.90
CA GLN A 60 -17.86 3.27 20.49
C GLN A 60 -17.64 2.15 19.47
N VAL A 61 -18.61 1.89 18.61
CA VAL A 61 -18.49 0.88 17.54
C VAL A 61 -17.39 1.28 16.53
N ARG A 62 -17.30 2.57 16.19
CA ARG A 62 -16.24 3.06 15.28
C ARG A 62 -14.86 2.97 15.93
N GLU A 63 -14.73 3.34 17.20
CA GLU A 63 -13.46 3.22 17.93
C GLU A 63 -13.01 1.77 18.10
N ALA A 64 -13.93 0.83 18.30
CA ALA A 64 -13.60 -0.59 18.38
C ALA A 64 -12.94 -1.14 17.11
N ASN A 65 -13.13 -0.50 15.95
CA ASN A 65 -12.48 -0.89 14.70
C ASN A 65 -10.98 -0.57 14.68
N ASN A 66 -10.52 0.38 15.51
CA ASN A 66 -9.11 0.79 15.53
C ASN A 66 -8.19 -0.41 15.79
N THR A 67 -8.56 -1.32 16.70
CA THR A 67 -7.79 -2.54 16.98
C THR A 67 -7.50 -3.39 15.72
N ALA A 68 -8.48 -3.48 14.81
CA ALA A 68 -8.29 -4.20 13.56
C ALA A 68 -7.40 -3.42 12.58
N TYR A 69 -7.59 -2.11 12.49
CA TYR A 69 -6.79 -1.26 11.60
C TYR A 69 -5.33 -1.15 12.05
N ASP A 70 -5.06 -1.12 13.35
CA ASP A 70 -3.70 -1.05 13.91
C ASP A 70 -2.86 -2.29 13.55
N GLN A 71 -3.51 -3.45 13.43
CA GLN A 71 -2.85 -4.71 13.08
C GLN A 71 -2.78 -4.97 11.58
N LEU A 72 -3.57 -4.25 10.77
CA LEU A 72 -3.77 -4.60 9.37
C LEU A 72 -2.49 -4.48 8.53
N ALA A 73 -1.62 -3.53 8.82
CA ALA A 73 -0.38 -3.38 8.07
C ALA A 73 0.56 -4.59 8.26
N ASP A 74 0.71 -5.09 9.49
CA ASP A 74 1.50 -6.29 9.79
C ASP A 74 0.87 -7.55 9.15
N VAL A 75 -0.46 -7.65 9.13
CA VAL A 75 -1.19 -8.75 8.46
C VAL A 75 -0.96 -8.73 6.95
N VAL A 76 -1.05 -7.55 6.31
CA VAL A 76 -0.83 -7.40 4.86
C VAL A 76 0.61 -7.73 4.51
N GLU A 77 1.59 -7.29 5.31
CA GLU A 77 3.00 -7.64 5.14
C GLU A 77 3.21 -9.16 5.18
N GLY A 78 2.59 -9.84 6.14
CA GLY A 78 2.64 -11.30 6.23
C GLY A 78 2.03 -12.02 5.01
N VAL A 79 0.94 -11.51 4.46
CA VAL A 79 0.33 -12.04 3.23
C VAL A 79 1.21 -11.77 2.02
N MET A 80 1.80 -10.59 1.90
CA MET A 80 2.74 -10.26 0.84
C MET A 80 3.95 -11.20 0.83
N ALA A 81 4.49 -11.54 2.01
CA ALA A 81 5.56 -12.53 2.14
C ALA A 81 5.14 -13.93 1.67
N GLN A 82 3.89 -14.36 1.94
CA GLN A 82 3.36 -15.63 1.42
C GLN A 82 3.22 -15.60 -0.11
N VAL A 83 2.75 -14.50 -0.68
CA VAL A 83 2.67 -14.30 -2.13
C VAL A 83 4.06 -14.32 -2.75
N ALA A 84 5.06 -13.71 -2.11
CA ALA A 84 6.44 -13.75 -2.55
C ALA A 84 6.98 -15.18 -2.66
N GLY A 85 6.62 -16.06 -1.72
CA GLY A 85 6.97 -17.49 -1.75
C GLY A 85 6.42 -18.24 -2.97
N VAL A 86 5.30 -17.81 -3.53
CA VAL A 86 4.67 -18.41 -4.72
C VAL A 86 5.20 -17.77 -6.01
N THR A 87 5.34 -16.46 -6.03
CA THR A 87 5.65 -15.70 -7.26
C THR A 87 7.14 -15.46 -7.47
N GLY A 88 7.97 -15.62 -6.43
CA GLY A 88 9.37 -15.23 -6.42
C GLY A 88 9.61 -13.73 -6.48
N ARG A 89 8.58 -12.91 -6.23
CA ARG A 89 8.63 -11.44 -6.22
C ARG A 89 8.35 -10.95 -4.82
N GLU A 90 9.27 -10.19 -4.27
CA GLU A 90 9.10 -9.55 -2.97
C GLU A 90 8.24 -8.29 -3.11
N TYR A 91 7.29 -8.14 -2.19
CA TYR A 91 6.43 -6.97 -2.06
C TYR A 91 6.28 -6.63 -0.59
N HIS A 92 6.31 -5.35 -0.28
CA HIS A 92 6.10 -4.81 1.06
C HIS A 92 5.00 -3.75 1.03
N VAL A 93 4.48 -3.40 2.19
CA VAL A 93 3.48 -2.30 2.29
C VAL A 93 4.06 -0.96 1.83
N PHE A 94 5.39 -0.82 1.92
CA PHE A 94 6.19 0.26 1.31
C PHE A 94 7.45 -0.36 0.71
N ASP A 95 7.66 -0.20 -0.59
CA ASP A 95 8.85 -0.68 -1.29
C ASP A 95 9.81 0.47 -1.60
N TYR A 96 11.02 0.33 -1.10
CA TYR A 96 12.08 1.30 -1.37
C TYR A 96 12.92 0.89 -2.59
N TYR A 97 13.26 1.86 -3.42
CA TYR A 97 14.12 1.70 -4.57
C TYR A 97 15.14 2.84 -4.67
N GLY A 98 16.37 2.54 -5.08
CA GLY A 98 17.41 3.53 -5.36
C GLY A 98 18.62 3.43 -4.43
N ALA A 99 19.29 4.57 -4.21
CA ALA A 99 20.51 4.60 -3.42
C ALA A 99 20.22 4.32 -1.94
N ALA A 100 20.96 3.38 -1.33
CA ALA A 100 20.80 3.02 0.09
C ALA A 100 21.13 4.19 1.05
N ASP A 101 21.90 5.16 0.56
CA ASP A 101 22.29 6.39 1.26
C ASP A 101 21.59 7.63 0.69
N ALA A 102 20.37 7.49 0.15
CA ALA A 102 19.63 8.59 -0.45
C ALA A 102 19.35 9.72 0.55
N THR A 103 19.56 10.95 0.10
CA THR A 103 19.22 12.17 0.84
C THR A 103 17.90 12.77 0.36
N ASP A 104 17.49 12.43 -0.84
CA ASP A 104 16.29 12.93 -1.50
C ASP A 104 15.44 11.74 -1.94
N VAL A 105 14.23 11.64 -1.42
CA VAL A 105 13.31 10.53 -1.73
C VAL A 105 12.00 11.06 -2.27
N VAL A 106 11.55 10.45 -3.37
CA VAL A 106 10.20 10.68 -3.91
C VAL A 106 9.28 9.59 -3.39
N VAL A 107 8.10 9.95 -2.93
CA VAL A 107 7.05 9.03 -2.47
C VAL A 107 5.86 9.13 -3.40
N ALA A 108 5.39 8.01 -3.91
CA ALA A 108 4.21 7.95 -4.74
C ALA A 108 3.56 6.55 -4.72
N MET A 109 2.37 6.43 -5.31
CA MET A 109 1.66 5.16 -5.48
C MET A 109 1.14 5.00 -6.91
N GLY A 110 0.91 3.75 -7.31
CA GLY A 110 0.30 3.41 -8.60
C GLY A 110 1.27 3.38 -9.77
N SER A 111 0.79 3.65 -10.98
CA SER A 111 1.48 3.42 -12.24
C SER A 111 2.71 4.31 -12.48
N VAL A 112 2.90 5.36 -11.70
CA VAL A 112 4.09 6.22 -11.78
C VAL A 112 5.37 5.50 -11.35
N SER A 113 5.25 4.38 -10.64
CA SER A 113 6.38 3.70 -9.98
C SER A 113 7.50 3.32 -10.95
N GLY A 114 7.17 2.68 -12.07
CA GLY A 114 8.20 2.31 -13.07
C GLY A 114 8.94 3.52 -13.64
N THR A 115 8.22 4.60 -13.93
CA THR A 115 8.84 5.86 -14.41
C THR A 115 9.68 6.51 -13.32
N ALA A 116 9.26 6.44 -12.07
CA ALA A 116 10.01 7.00 -10.95
C ALA A 116 11.30 6.22 -10.67
N GLN A 117 11.28 4.90 -10.80
CA GLN A 117 12.47 4.06 -10.67
C GLN A 117 13.49 4.38 -11.77
N GLU A 118 13.05 4.45 -13.02
CA GLU A 118 13.91 4.83 -14.16
C GLU A 118 14.52 6.23 -13.99
N ALA A 119 13.70 7.19 -13.53
CA ALA A 119 14.17 8.54 -13.23
C ALA A 119 15.20 8.55 -12.08
N CYS A 120 14.99 7.72 -11.06
CA CYS A 120 15.90 7.56 -9.94
C CYS A 120 17.27 7.04 -10.40
N ASP A 121 17.30 6.01 -11.26
CA ASP A 121 18.51 5.46 -11.84
C ASP A 121 19.26 6.49 -12.68
N TYR A 122 18.54 7.20 -13.55
CA TYR A 122 19.11 8.26 -14.37
C TYR A 122 19.74 9.38 -13.51
N LEU A 123 19.04 9.83 -12.49
CA LEU A 123 19.50 10.92 -11.61
C LEU A 123 20.73 10.47 -10.79
N ASN A 124 20.75 9.23 -10.28
CA ASN A 124 21.88 8.68 -9.55
C ASN A 124 23.12 8.53 -10.45
N ALA A 125 22.95 8.01 -11.66
CA ALA A 125 24.04 7.89 -12.63
C ALA A 125 24.61 9.27 -13.03
N ARG A 126 23.74 10.25 -13.26
CA ARG A 126 24.13 11.62 -13.55
C ARG A 126 24.85 12.28 -12.39
N ALA A 127 24.32 12.16 -11.16
CA ALA A 127 24.95 12.72 -9.96
C ALA A 127 26.34 12.14 -9.71
N GLN A 128 26.55 10.87 -10.03
CA GLN A 128 27.86 10.23 -9.98
C GLN A 128 28.82 10.80 -11.03
N ALA A 129 28.35 10.97 -12.27
CA ALA A 129 29.16 11.54 -13.36
C ALA A 129 29.54 13.00 -13.11
N ASP A 130 28.60 13.80 -12.59
CA ASP A 130 28.78 15.21 -12.27
C ASP A 130 29.53 15.45 -10.93
N GLY A 131 29.80 14.40 -10.14
CA GLY A 131 30.47 14.50 -8.85
C GLY A 131 29.72 15.30 -7.78
N THR A 132 28.39 15.44 -7.91
CA THR A 132 27.59 16.29 -7.00
C THR A 132 27.37 15.66 -5.63
N GLY A 133 27.62 14.37 -5.46
CA GLY A 133 27.37 13.62 -4.23
C GLY A 133 25.89 13.44 -3.87
N LYS A 134 24.96 13.88 -4.73
CA LYS A 134 23.53 13.68 -4.50
C LYS A 134 23.14 12.22 -4.66
N ARG A 135 22.20 11.78 -3.80
CA ARG A 135 21.66 10.42 -3.80
C ARG A 135 20.16 10.47 -3.76
N TYR A 136 19.54 9.77 -4.70
CA TYR A 136 18.09 9.76 -4.90
C TYR A 136 17.51 8.39 -4.62
N GLY A 137 16.33 8.38 -4.02
CA GLY A 137 15.51 7.20 -3.77
C GLY A 137 14.06 7.44 -4.15
N PHE A 138 13.35 6.34 -4.28
CA PHE A 138 11.92 6.29 -4.53
C PHE A 138 11.26 5.34 -3.54
N LEU A 139 10.18 5.75 -2.90
CA LEU A 139 9.37 4.91 -2.03
C LEU A 139 7.98 4.73 -2.63
N GLN A 140 7.68 3.50 -3.00
CA GLN A 140 6.38 3.10 -3.52
C GLN A 140 5.44 2.73 -2.39
N VAL A 141 4.23 3.30 -2.39
CA VAL A 141 3.19 2.96 -1.42
C VAL A 141 2.28 1.89 -2.01
N HIS A 142 2.27 0.70 -1.43
CA HIS A 142 1.35 -0.38 -1.78
C HIS A 142 0.12 -0.41 -0.87
N LEU A 143 0.30 -0.22 0.43
CA LEU A 143 -0.81 -0.10 1.37
C LEU A 143 -1.04 1.36 1.76
N TYR A 144 -2.01 2.00 1.09
CA TYR A 144 -2.33 3.40 1.37
C TYR A 144 -3.16 3.57 2.66
N ARG A 145 -4.10 2.66 2.92
CA ARG A 145 -4.95 2.69 4.12
C ARG A 145 -5.09 1.30 4.76
N PRO A 146 -4.82 1.17 6.06
CA PRO A 146 -4.31 2.20 6.96
C PRO A 146 -2.87 2.62 6.64
N PHE A 147 -2.56 3.91 6.78
CA PHE A 147 -1.18 4.38 6.64
C PHE A 147 -0.39 4.01 7.90
N SER A 148 0.68 3.27 7.73
CA SER A 148 1.51 2.81 8.86
C SER A 148 2.82 3.58 8.92
N ALA A 149 2.91 4.54 9.85
CA ALA A 149 4.13 5.30 10.08
C ALA A 149 5.33 4.39 10.44
N LYS A 150 5.09 3.31 11.20
CA LYS A 150 6.13 2.31 11.53
C LYS A 150 6.79 1.74 10.28
N HIS A 151 5.99 1.25 9.32
CA HIS A 151 6.49 0.64 8.09
C HIS A 151 7.05 1.69 7.14
N PHE A 152 6.42 2.86 7.05
CA PHE A 152 6.89 3.97 6.23
C PHE A 152 8.31 4.42 6.65
N LEU A 153 8.49 4.71 7.94
CA LEU A 153 9.79 5.14 8.46
C LEU A 153 10.84 4.01 8.39
N GLY A 154 10.42 2.76 8.62
CA GLY A 154 11.30 1.60 8.54
C GLY A 154 11.80 1.29 7.12
N ALA A 155 11.08 1.72 6.08
CA ALA A 155 11.47 1.55 4.69
C ALA A 155 12.38 2.68 4.16
N LEU A 156 12.45 3.82 4.85
CA LEU A 156 13.28 4.95 4.45
C LEU A 156 14.73 4.77 4.90
N PRO A 157 15.74 5.14 4.08
CA PRO A 157 17.12 5.29 4.53
C PRO A 157 17.24 6.32 5.66
N GLU A 158 18.10 6.06 6.64
CA GLU A 158 18.36 7.01 7.76
C GLU A 158 18.97 8.34 7.28
N THR A 159 19.53 8.37 6.08
CA THR A 159 20.19 9.52 5.47
C THR A 159 19.22 10.53 4.84
N VAL A 160 17.94 10.23 4.79
CA VAL A 160 16.92 11.07 4.12
C VAL A 160 16.81 12.44 4.79
N GLN A 161 16.91 13.49 3.99
CA GLN A 161 16.79 14.88 4.41
C GLN A 161 15.57 15.58 3.77
N ARG A 162 15.16 15.10 2.60
CA ARG A 162 14.06 15.69 1.83
C ARG A 162 13.17 14.61 1.26
N ILE A 163 11.88 14.80 1.40
CA ILE A 163 10.86 13.94 0.83
C ILE A 163 9.96 14.78 -0.07
N ALA A 164 9.79 14.35 -1.30
CA ALA A 164 8.82 14.89 -2.23
C ALA A 164 7.68 13.89 -2.41
N VAL A 165 6.45 14.29 -2.16
CA VAL A 165 5.27 13.42 -2.30
C VAL A 165 4.54 13.78 -3.57
N LEU A 166 4.25 12.78 -4.41
CA LEU A 166 3.49 12.92 -5.64
C LEU A 166 2.11 12.30 -5.47
N ASP A 167 1.09 13.14 -5.55
CA ASP A 167 -0.31 12.74 -5.65
C ASP A 167 -0.84 12.99 -7.07
N ARG A 168 -1.68 12.09 -7.57
CA ARG A 168 -2.33 12.25 -8.88
C ARG A 168 -3.68 12.96 -8.79
N CYS A 169 -4.04 13.46 -7.65
CA CYS A 169 -5.27 14.21 -7.43
C CYS A 169 -4.97 15.64 -6.97
N LYS A 170 -5.98 16.47 -7.01
CA LYS A 170 -5.96 17.82 -6.45
C LYS A 170 -7.15 18.01 -5.52
N CYS A 171 -6.86 18.22 -4.24
CA CYS A 171 -7.87 18.58 -3.24
C CYS A 171 -7.94 20.10 -3.12
N MET A 172 -8.83 20.73 -3.86
CA MET A 172 -8.97 22.20 -3.84
C MET A 172 -9.38 22.69 -2.44
N GLY A 173 -8.63 23.68 -1.95
CA GLY A 173 -8.88 24.25 -0.61
C GLY A 173 -8.29 23.47 0.56
N SER A 174 -7.66 22.31 0.31
CA SER A 174 -6.92 21.57 1.33
C SER A 174 -5.49 22.11 1.50
N ALA A 175 -4.90 21.86 2.66
CA ALA A 175 -3.49 22.18 2.93
C ALA A 175 -2.52 21.31 2.12
N GLY A 176 -2.98 20.19 1.58
CA GLY A 176 -2.22 19.27 0.74
C GLY A 176 -3.11 18.16 0.19
N GLU A 177 -2.57 17.35 -0.69
CA GLU A 177 -3.20 16.18 -1.23
C GLU A 177 -3.16 15.01 -0.23
N PRO A 178 -3.99 13.97 -0.37
CA PRO A 178 -4.17 12.93 0.66
C PRO A 178 -2.88 12.21 1.08
N LEU A 179 -2.05 11.77 0.13
CA LEU A 179 -0.81 11.08 0.45
C LEU A 179 0.20 12.03 1.11
N TYR A 180 0.28 13.26 0.61
CA TYR A 180 1.15 14.29 1.21
C TYR A 180 0.77 14.55 2.67
N LEU A 181 -0.54 14.63 2.97
CA LEU A 181 -1.01 14.86 4.33
C LEU A 181 -0.65 13.70 5.27
N ASP A 182 -0.76 12.45 4.78
CA ASP A 182 -0.39 11.27 5.57
C ASP A 182 1.12 11.20 5.86
N VAL A 183 1.93 11.57 4.87
CA VAL A 183 3.40 11.57 5.02
C VAL A 183 3.90 12.71 5.91
N SER A 184 3.18 13.84 5.94
CA SER A 184 3.59 15.04 6.68
C SER A 184 3.03 15.11 8.11
N SER A 185 2.05 14.27 8.46
CA SER A 185 1.43 14.23 9.79
C SER A 185 2.21 13.38 10.76
#